data_884d236b230d7fe4752167348e112b1e
#
_entry.id   884d236b230d7fe4752167348e112b1e
#
_cell.length_a   1.000
_cell.length_b   1.000
_cell.length_c   1.000
_cell.angle_alpha   90.00
_cell.angle_beta   90.00
_cell.angle_gamma   90.00
#
_symmetry.space_group_name_H-M   'P 1'
#
loop_
_entity.id
_entity.type
_entity.pdbx_description
1 polymer ?
#
loop_
_entity_poly.entity_id
_entity_poly.type
_entity_poly.pdbx_seq_one_letter_code
_entity_poly.pdbx_strand_id
1 'polypeptide(L)'
;MRRLLAAAALTAAMAGQAAAQDFTTLKGHGGPVMGIAVSGEGTVATASFDNSAARWTDRAPAWLEGHAAAVTAIAFVDEARIVTGSDDFTVRLWQDGAGATLGEHRGKVTTLAVSPDGSTVASGSWDGSILLHPLAGGTARTLADPRSGVNTVAFSTDGGTLFAGTMDGALLAYDLATDDTPTTLVEHGFGVNEIVVGDGWLAYGAVDGGTRVLDAATGAQIADFTLDRRPILSMAWDAATAQLAVGDGQGYIMVVNTAEWTIARDFRATRQGPVWALAFSPDGQTLYAGGLDDVAYAWPVAALDTFEPAMGQDRSFLRDAETMPNGERQFMRKCSICHALEPGPSRKAGPTLYGVFGRRAGTVEGYPYSPRLDGSDIIWTEDTIDDLFEIGPDHYIPGSKMPMQVIAGATDREDLVAFLRQATAKEEDE
;
A
#
# COMPACT_ATOMS: atom_id res chain seq x y z
N MET A 1 38.43 -56.46 48.69
CA MET A 1 38.27 -55.01 48.51
C MET A 1 38.14 -54.72 47.01
N ARG A 2 36.94 -54.62 46.49
CA ARG A 2 36.67 -54.26 45.07
C ARG A 2 35.96 -52.90 45.08
N ARG A 3 36.62 -51.90 44.49
CA ARG A 3 36.04 -50.55 44.29
C ARG A 3 35.22 -50.57 43.00
N LEU A 4 33.94 -50.30 43.10
CA LEU A 4 33.02 -50.01 42.01
C LEU A 4 33.17 -48.52 41.67
N LEU A 5 33.62 -48.26 40.44
CA LEU A 5 33.56 -46.94 39.80
C LEU A 5 32.21 -46.79 39.11
N ALA A 6 31.36 -45.90 39.59
CA ALA A 6 30.13 -45.49 38.91
C ALA A 6 30.49 -44.38 37.91
N ALA A 7 30.29 -44.62 36.63
CA ALA A 7 30.38 -43.61 35.59
C ALA A 7 29.03 -42.89 35.48
N ALA A 8 28.98 -41.61 35.83
CA ALA A 8 27.85 -40.75 35.57
C ALA A 8 27.91 -40.19 34.14
N ALA A 9 27.02 -40.63 33.27
CA ALA A 9 26.84 -40.05 31.95
C ALA A 9 26.08 -38.73 32.08
N LEU A 10 26.75 -37.61 31.83
CA LEU A 10 26.11 -36.29 31.65
C LEU A 10 25.54 -36.26 30.23
N THR A 11 24.22 -36.39 30.07
CA THR A 11 23.48 -36.00 28.87
C THR A 11 23.32 -34.50 28.85
N ALA A 12 24.16 -33.81 28.08
CA ALA A 12 23.95 -32.41 27.76
C ALA A 12 22.74 -32.30 26.81
N ALA A 13 21.62 -31.86 27.33
CA ALA A 13 20.50 -31.40 26.50
C ALA A 13 20.94 -30.10 25.81
N MET A 14 21.23 -30.17 24.53
CA MET A 14 21.29 -28.98 23.69
C MET A 14 19.86 -28.43 23.59
N ALA A 15 19.52 -27.48 24.45
CA ALA A 15 18.42 -26.59 24.22
C ALA A 15 18.82 -25.71 23.03
N GLY A 16 18.32 -26.06 21.83
CA GLY A 16 18.34 -25.13 20.71
C GLY A 16 17.64 -23.86 21.15
N GLN A 17 18.38 -22.78 21.32
CA GLN A 17 17.78 -21.46 21.39
C GLN A 17 17.08 -21.25 20.05
N ALA A 18 15.76 -21.35 20.03
CA ALA A 18 14.96 -20.73 18.99
C ALA A 18 15.37 -19.25 19.02
N ALA A 19 16.09 -18.80 18.01
CA ALA A 19 16.31 -17.38 17.82
C ALA A 19 14.91 -16.75 17.78
N ALA A 20 14.58 -15.92 18.76
CA ALA A 20 13.38 -15.12 18.67
C ALA A 20 13.48 -14.36 17.36
N GLN A 21 12.53 -14.58 16.43
CA GLN A 21 12.45 -13.76 15.24
C GLN A 21 12.19 -12.34 15.72
N ASP A 22 13.20 -11.48 15.59
CA ASP A 22 13.10 -10.10 16.01
C ASP A 22 12.10 -9.38 15.11
N PHE A 23 11.17 -8.64 15.72
CA PHE A 23 10.36 -7.66 15.02
C PHE A 23 11.28 -6.71 14.26
N THR A 24 11.05 -6.56 12.95
CA THR A 24 11.89 -5.72 12.10
C THR A 24 11.06 -4.74 11.28
N THR A 25 11.75 -3.71 10.77
CA THR A 25 11.14 -2.69 9.92
C THR A 25 11.98 -2.44 8.68
N LEU A 26 11.32 -2.21 7.57
CA LEU A 26 11.92 -1.73 6.32
C LEU A 26 11.70 -0.21 6.26
N LYS A 27 12.79 0.57 6.42
CA LYS A 27 12.75 2.03 6.52
C LYS A 27 13.43 2.68 5.33
N GLY A 28 12.83 3.74 4.81
CA GLY A 28 13.45 4.53 3.73
C GLY A 28 12.46 5.26 2.85
N HIS A 29 11.20 4.82 2.80
CA HIS A 29 10.16 5.56 2.11
C HIS A 29 9.92 6.94 2.74
N GLY A 30 9.52 7.90 1.92
CA GLY A 30 9.15 9.25 2.36
C GLY A 30 7.65 9.43 2.56
N GLY A 31 6.86 8.41 2.34
CA GLY A 31 5.40 8.41 2.44
C GLY A 31 4.83 7.05 2.80
N PRO A 32 3.51 6.97 2.98
CA PRO A 32 2.79 5.75 3.28
C PRO A 32 3.17 4.57 2.37
N VAL A 33 3.22 3.37 2.95
CA VAL A 33 3.42 2.13 2.20
C VAL A 33 2.07 1.62 1.74
N MET A 34 1.85 1.64 0.42
CA MET A 34 0.58 1.34 -0.24
C MET A 34 0.47 -0.10 -0.72
N GLY A 35 1.60 -0.74 -0.99
CA GLY A 35 1.66 -2.12 -1.47
C GLY A 35 2.90 -2.84 -0.97
N ILE A 36 2.77 -4.13 -0.71
CA ILE A 36 3.86 -5.02 -0.35
C ILE A 36 3.70 -6.32 -1.13
N ALA A 37 4.81 -6.80 -1.68
CA ALA A 37 4.89 -8.11 -2.29
C ALA A 37 6.12 -8.85 -1.77
N VAL A 38 6.04 -10.18 -1.72
CA VAL A 38 7.16 -11.04 -1.33
C VAL A 38 7.34 -12.08 -2.42
N SER A 39 8.59 -12.26 -2.88
CA SER A 39 8.93 -13.25 -3.89
C SER A 39 9.00 -14.66 -3.31
N GLY A 40 9.07 -15.68 -4.18
CA GLY A 40 9.21 -17.08 -3.76
C GLY A 40 10.49 -17.37 -2.96
N GLU A 41 11.54 -16.55 -3.13
CA GLU A 41 12.81 -16.65 -2.37
C GLU A 41 12.82 -15.76 -1.12
N GLY A 42 11.74 -15.01 -0.83
CA GLY A 42 11.61 -14.16 0.35
C GLY A 42 12.13 -12.73 0.17
N THR A 43 12.45 -12.31 -1.05
CA THR A 43 12.75 -10.91 -1.34
C THR A 43 11.48 -10.08 -1.17
N VAL A 44 11.56 -8.96 -0.45
CA VAL A 44 10.44 -8.06 -0.24
C VAL A 44 10.49 -6.91 -1.24
N ALA A 45 9.33 -6.50 -1.75
CA ALA A 45 9.18 -5.27 -2.51
C ALA A 45 8.04 -4.43 -1.92
N THR A 46 8.20 -3.11 -1.96
CA THR A 46 7.22 -2.15 -1.43
C THR A 46 6.91 -1.07 -2.43
N ALA A 47 5.66 -0.64 -2.44
CA ALA A 47 5.16 0.51 -3.20
C ALA A 47 4.74 1.62 -2.24
N SER A 48 5.01 2.88 -2.57
CA SER A 48 4.73 3.99 -1.65
C SER A 48 4.10 5.20 -2.33
N PHE A 49 3.41 5.96 -1.50
CA PHE A 49 2.87 7.26 -1.85
C PHE A 49 3.95 8.30 -2.20
N ASP A 50 5.22 8.02 -1.92
CA ASP A 50 6.37 8.85 -2.26
C ASP A 50 6.79 8.79 -3.74
N ASN A 51 5.95 8.20 -4.60
CA ASN A 51 6.15 7.99 -6.03
C ASN A 51 7.23 6.96 -6.37
N SER A 52 7.71 6.20 -5.41
CA SER A 52 8.73 5.16 -5.61
C SER A 52 8.23 3.78 -5.18
N ALA A 53 8.91 2.77 -5.70
CA ALA A 53 8.90 1.44 -5.15
C ALA A 53 10.32 1.05 -4.71
N ALA A 54 10.46 0.02 -3.92
CA ALA A 54 11.75 -0.49 -3.47
C ALA A 54 11.77 -2.02 -3.47
N ARG A 55 12.89 -2.59 -3.90
CA ARG A 55 13.26 -3.97 -3.65
C ARG A 55 14.22 -4.02 -2.47
N TRP A 56 13.96 -4.86 -1.48
CA TRP A 56 14.72 -4.91 -0.25
C TRP A 56 15.64 -6.14 -0.21
N THR A 57 16.93 -5.91 0.06
CA THR A 57 17.91 -6.95 0.32
C THR A 57 18.58 -6.63 1.65
N ASP A 58 18.50 -7.53 2.62
CA ASP A 58 19.07 -7.31 3.96
C ASP A 58 18.65 -5.95 4.58
N ARG A 59 17.39 -5.54 4.39
CA ARG A 59 16.80 -4.26 4.81
C ARG A 59 17.34 -3.02 4.08
N ALA A 60 18.20 -3.18 3.10
CA ALA A 60 18.67 -2.08 2.26
C ALA A 60 17.78 -1.97 1.02
N PRO A 61 17.22 -0.79 0.70
CA PRO A 61 16.39 -0.60 -0.46
C PRO A 61 17.21 -0.40 -1.74
N ALA A 62 16.86 -1.13 -2.78
CA ALA A 62 17.16 -0.77 -4.16
C ALA A 62 15.92 -0.07 -4.74
N TRP A 63 16.05 1.21 -5.01
CA TRP A 63 14.92 2.05 -5.41
C TRP A 63 14.52 1.83 -6.86
N LEU A 64 13.21 1.76 -7.11
CA LEU A 64 12.58 1.71 -8.42
C LEU A 64 11.89 3.06 -8.64
N GLU A 65 12.61 3.98 -9.27
CA GLU A 65 12.19 5.36 -9.48
C GLU A 65 11.83 5.63 -10.93
N GLY A 66 10.75 6.36 -11.17
CA GLY A 66 10.30 6.71 -12.53
C GLY A 66 8.81 6.88 -12.68
N HIS A 67 8.01 6.54 -11.65
CA HIS A 67 6.61 6.94 -11.59
C HIS A 67 6.50 8.44 -11.28
N ALA A 68 5.49 9.08 -11.85
CA ALA A 68 5.24 10.51 -11.67
C ALA A 68 4.23 10.82 -10.56
N ALA A 69 3.64 9.79 -9.97
CA ALA A 69 2.69 9.89 -8.85
C ALA A 69 2.81 8.65 -7.94
N ALA A 70 1.97 8.58 -6.89
CA ALA A 70 1.97 7.49 -5.92
C ALA A 70 1.99 6.12 -6.59
N VAL A 71 2.86 5.22 -6.11
CA VAL A 71 2.86 3.82 -6.52
C VAL A 71 1.91 3.07 -5.57
N THR A 72 0.85 2.52 -6.13
CA THR A 72 -0.29 1.98 -5.37
C THR A 72 -0.34 0.47 -5.35
N ALA A 73 0.22 -0.17 -6.37
CA ALA A 73 0.24 -1.63 -6.50
C ALA A 73 1.64 -2.12 -6.89
N ILE A 74 2.01 -3.31 -6.40
CA ILE A 74 3.29 -3.95 -6.68
C ILE A 74 3.12 -5.47 -6.65
N ALA A 75 3.77 -6.17 -7.59
CA ALA A 75 3.83 -7.62 -7.60
C ALA A 75 5.17 -8.10 -8.18
N PHE A 76 5.64 -9.26 -7.72
CA PHE A 76 6.72 -9.97 -8.39
C PHE A 76 6.17 -10.76 -9.57
N VAL A 77 6.82 -10.62 -10.73
CA VAL A 77 6.64 -11.54 -11.85
C VAL A 77 7.47 -12.80 -11.63
N ASP A 78 8.69 -12.60 -11.20
CA ASP A 78 9.66 -13.59 -10.75
C ASP A 78 10.73 -12.92 -9.87
N GLU A 79 11.78 -13.64 -9.50
CA GLU A 79 12.84 -13.08 -8.64
C GLU A 79 13.58 -11.88 -9.26
N ALA A 80 13.62 -11.75 -10.58
CA ALA A 80 14.33 -10.67 -11.28
C ALA A 80 13.43 -9.52 -11.67
N ARG A 81 12.12 -9.76 -11.85
CA ARG A 81 11.18 -8.81 -12.43
C ARG A 81 10.07 -8.43 -11.44
N ILE A 82 9.83 -7.14 -11.33
CA ILE A 82 8.76 -6.55 -10.52
C ILE A 82 7.85 -5.73 -11.43
N VAL A 83 6.55 -5.75 -11.20
CA VAL A 83 5.57 -4.89 -11.85
C VAL A 83 4.98 -3.94 -10.83
N THR A 84 4.77 -2.68 -11.23
CA THR A 84 4.15 -1.63 -10.40
C THR A 84 3.03 -0.92 -11.14
N GLY A 85 2.01 -0.52 -10.39
CA GLY A 85 0.91 0.33 -10.85
C GLY A 85 0.87 1.64 -10.07
N SER A 86 0.47 2.73 -10.70
CA SER A 86 0.56 4.06 -10.11
C SER A 86 -0.65 4.95 -10.39
N ASP A 87 -0.79 5.96 -9.54
CA ASP A 87 -1.69 7.10 -9.73
C ASP A 87 -1.31 7.97 -10.94
N ASP A 88 -0.15 7.72 -11.58
CA ASP A 88 0.24 8.32 -12.87
C ASP A 88 -0.37 7.61 -14.08
N PHE A 89 -1.23 6.61 -13.83
CA PHE A 89 -1.98 5.81 -14.79
C PHE A 89 -1.15 4.74 -15.51
N THR A 90 0.16 4.66 -15.24
CA THR A 90 1.04 3.69 -15.90
C THR A 90 1.20 2.40 -15.09
N VAL A 91 1.35 1.30 -15.83
CA VAL A 91 1.87 0.03 -15.35
C VAL A 91 3.30 -0.08 -15.84
N ARG A 92 4.27 -0.33 -14.94
CA ARG A 92 5.69 -0.45 -15.28
C ARG A 92 6.24 -1.81 -14.91
N LEU A 93 7.08 -2.36 -15.78
CA LEU A 93 7.88 -3.55 -15.53
C LEU A 93 9.31 -3.12 -15.24
N TRP A 94 9.86 -3.64 -14.15
CA TRP A 94 11.21 -3.36 -13.68
C TRP A 94 12.06 -4.63 -13.77
N GLN A 95 13.23 -4.49 -14.34
CA GLN A 95 14.25 -5.54 -14.41
C GLN A 95 15.62 -4.88 -14.20
N ASP A 96 16.44 -5.41 -13.31
CA ASP A 96 17.78 -4.90 -13.00
C ASP A 96 17.79 -3.39 -12.65
N GLY A 97 16.72 -2.91 -12.00
CA GLY A 97 16.52 -1.50 -11.65
C GLY A 97 16.05 -0.60 -12.80
N ALA A 98 16.02 -1.09 -14.04
CA ALA A 98 15.49 -0.35 -15.18
C ALA A 98 13.98 -0.58 -15.32
N GLY A 99 13.20 0.51 -15.39
CA GLY A 99 11.75 0.48 -15.54
C GLY A 99 11.30 0.81 -16.96
N ALA A 100 10.45 -0.01 -17.56
CA ALA A 100 9.77 0.23 -18.82
C ALA A 100 8.26 0.28 -18.64
N THR A 101 7.57 1.17 -19.34
CA THR A 101 6.10 1.19 -19.35
C THR A 101 5.60 -0.05 -20.07
N LEU A 102 4.79 -0.85 -19.36
CA LEU A 102 4.14 -2.05 -19.86
C LEU A 102 2.77 -1.71 -20.46
N GLY A 103 2.08 -0.74 -19.87
CA GLY A 103 0.77 -0.28 -20.34
C GLY A 103 0.34 1.00 -19.64
N GLU A 104 -0.75 1.58 -20.13
CA GLU A 104 -1.32 2.83 -19.64
C GLU A 104 -2.85 2.75 -19.60
N HIS A 105 -3.42 3.18 -18.50
CA HIS A 105 -4.84 3.42 -18.28
C HIS A 105 -5.17 4.90 -18.45
N ARG A 106 -6.46 5.25 -18.35
CA ARG A 106 -6.92 6.65 -18.34
C ARG A 106 -7.25 7.15 -16.93
N GLY A 107 -7.03 6.31 -15.92
CA GLY A 107 -7.22 6.59 -14.51
C GLY A 107 -6.19 5.86 -13.66
N LYS A 108 -6.26 6.05 -12.35
CA LYS A 108 -5.35 5.44 -11.38
C LYS A 108 -5.34 3.92 -11.50
N VAL A 109 -4.16 3.32 -11.54
CA VAL A 109 -4.01 1.87 -11.44
C VAL A 109 -4.12 1.48 -9.97
N THR A 110 -5.09 0.67 -9.63
CA THR A 110 -5.41 0.30 -8.24
C THR A 110 -4.85 -1.05 -7.84
N THR A 111 -4.70 -1.95 -8.80
CA THR A 111 -4.42 -3.35 -8.55
C THR A 111 -3.62 -3.99 -9.67
N LEU A 112 -2.82 -4.98 -9.31
CA LEU A 112 -2.05 -5.82 -10.21
C LEU A 112 -2.16 -7.27 -9.78
N ALA A 113 -2.27 -8.18 -10.73
CA ALA A 113 -2.13 -9.62 -10.51
C ALA A 113 -1.22 -10.22 -11.59
N VAL A 114 -0.40 -11.18 -11.21
CA VAL A 114 0.43 -11.97 -12.14
C VAL A 114 -0.21 -13.33 -12.31
N SER A 115 -0.33 -13.79 -13.56
CA SER A 115 -0.86 -15.13 -13.85
C SER A 115 0.03 -16.21 -13.22
N PRO A 116 -0.52 -17.36 -12.80
CA PRO A 116 0.26 -18.41 -12.13
C PRO A 116 1.43 -18.95 -12.96
N ASP A 117 1.35 -18.88 -14.28
CA ASP A 117 2.42 -19.27 -15.21
C ASP A 117 3.47 -18.17 -15.43
N GLY A 118 3.28 -16.98 -14.84
CA GLY A 118 4.17 -15.83 -14.98
C GLY A 118 4.19 -15.20 -16.37
N SER A 119 3.22 -15.49 -17.23
CA SER A 119 3.21 -15.02 -18.62
C SER A 119 2.46 -13.71 -18.83
N THR A 120 1.54 -13.37 -17.93
CA THR A 120 0.61 -12.24 -18.10
C THR A 120 0.47 -11.46 -16.79
N VAL A 121 0.42 -10.14 -16.91
CA VAL A 121 0.03 -9.22 -15.81
C VAL A 121 -1.35 -8.69 -16.11
N ALA A 122 -2.27 -8.83 -15.16
CA ALA A 122 -3.54 -8.12 -15.15
C ALA A 122 -3.40 -6.83 -14.35
N SER A 123 -3.95 -5.73 -14.87
CA SER A 123 -4.07 -4.46 -14.15
C SER A 123 -5.50 -3.96 -14.16
N GLY A 124 -5.96 -3.45 -13.02
CA GLY A 124 -7.27 -2.81 -12.87
C GLY A 124 -7.13 -1.34 -12.55
N SER A 125 -8.10 -0.52 -12.99
CA SER A 125 -8.08 0.92 -12.85
C SER A 125 -9.42 1.50 -12.42
N TRP A 126 -9.38 2.65 -11.78
CA TRP A 126 -10.56 3.45 -11.48
C TRP A 126 -11.27 3.99 -12.74
N ASP A 127 -10.61 3.94 -13.90
CA ASP A 127 -11.27 4.27 -15.17
C ASP A 127 -12.26 3.20 -15.65
N GLY A 128 -12.39 2.09 -14.92
CA GLY A 128 -13.26 0.98 -15.24
C GLY A 128 -12.66 0.04 -16.29
N SER A 129 -11.37 0.03 -16.51
CA SER A 129 -10.72 -0.91 -17.40
C SER A 129 -9.90 -1.97 -16.67
N ILE A 130 -9.85 -3.17 -17.27
CA ILE A 130 -8.94 -4.25 -16.92
C ILE A 130 -8.11 -4.56 -18.15
N LEU A 131 -6.78 -4.48 -18.01
CA LEU A 131 -5.84 -4.79 -19.09
C LEU A 131 -5.03 -6.04 -18.75
N LEU A 132 -4.90 -6.94 -19.72
CA LEU A 132 -4.01 -8.10 -19.67
C LEU A 132 -2.76 -7.83 -20.51
N HIS A 133 -1.61 -7.73 -19.87
CA HIS A 133 -0.33 -7.42 -20.48
C HIS A 133 0.50 -8.67 -20.68
N PRO A 134 0.70 -9.18 -21.92
CA PRO A 134 1.57 -10.33 -22.15
C PRO A 134 3.03 -9.93 -21.94
N LEU A 135 3.74 -10.65 -21.07
CA LEU A 135 5.15 -10.37 -20.73
C LEU A 135 6.16 -10.80 -21.82
N ALA A 136 5.72 -11.66 -22.73
CA ALA A 136 6.50 -12.00 -23.92
C ALA A 136 6.50 -10.88 -24.99
N GLY A 137 5.79 -9.79 -24.74
CA GLY A 137 5.57 -8.69 -25.67
C GLY A 137 4.25 -8.83 -26.45
N GLY A 138 3.80 -7.74 -27.05
CA GLY A 138 2.52 -7.68 -27.75
C GLY A 138 1.62 -6.57 -27.21
N THR A 139 0.41 -6.45 -27.78
CA THR A 139 -0.58 -5.47 -27.34
C THR A 139 -1.36 -6.03 -26.16
N ALA A 140 -1.59 -5.20 -25.16
CA ALA A 140 -2.46 -5.55 -24.05
C ALA A 140 -3.89 -5.82 -24.55
N ARG A 141 -4.53 -6.86 -24.02
CA ARG A 141 -5.94 -7.17 -24.24
C ARG A 141 -6.77 -6.45 -23.18
N THR A 142 -7.80 -5.74 -23.59
CA THR A 142 -8.77 -5.14 -22.68
C THR A 142 -9.91 -6.12 -22.45
N LEU A 143 -10.23 -6.41 -21.19
CA LEU A 143 -11.42 -7.19 -20.86
C LEU A 143 -12.66 -6.30 -20.92
N ALA A 144 -13.79 -6.90 -21.28
CA ALA A 144 -15.04 -6.17 -21.44
C ALA A 144 -15.59 -5.70 -20.09
N ASP A 145 -16.10 -4.51 -20.13
CA ASP A 145 -16.95 -3.75 -19.21
C ASP A 145 -17.09 -4.31 -17.77
N PRO A 146 -16.22 -3.91 -16.83
CA PRO A 146 -16.42 -4.20 -15.41
C PRO A 146 -17.50 -3.33 -14.75
N ARG A 147 -18.30 -2.56 -15.51
CA ARG A 147 -19.42 -1.70 -15.09
C ARG A 147 -19.01 -0.43 -14.31
N SER A 148 -17.95 -0.50 -13.54
CA SER A 148 -17.52 0.54 -12.62
C SER A 148 -16.00 0.52 -12.48
N GLY A 149 -15.43 1.45 -11.73
CA GLY A 149 -14.00 1.43 -11.38
C GLY A 149 -13.62 0.10 -10.71
N VAL A 150 -12.46 -0.42 -11.06
CA VAL A 150 -11.91 -1.67 -10.54
C VAL A 150 -11.03 -1.38 -9.35
N ASN A 151 -11.29 -2.01 -8.20
CA ASN A 151 -10.46 -1.90 -7.00
C ASN A 151 -9.42 -3.01 -6.91
N THR A 152 -9.79 -4.23 -7.31
CA THR A 152 -8.94 -5.42 -7.15
C THR A 152 -9.14 -6.41 -8.29
N VAL A 153 -8.06 -7.13 -8.67
CA VAL A 153 -8.11 -8.28 -9.58
C VAL A 153 -7.27 -9.43 -9.02
N ALA A 154 -7.68 -10.67 -9.28
CA ALA A 154 -6.93 -11.86 -8.89
C ALA A 154 -7.17 -12.98 -9.90
N PHE A 155 -6.11 -13.71 -10.29
CA PHE A 155 -6.24 -14.93 -11.09
C PHE A 155 -6.70 -16.11 -10.23
N SER A 156 -7.45 -17.03 -10.83
CA SER A 156 -7.62 -18.37 -10.27
C SER A 156 -6.27 -19.12 -10.22
N THR A 157 -6.18 -20.13 -9.37
CA THR A 157 -4.94 -20.90 -9.19
C THR A 157 -4.48 -21.61 -10.45
N ASP A 158 -5.38 -21.93 -11.37
CA ASP A 158 -5.08 -22.52 -12.68
C ASP A 158 -4.86 -21.46 -13.79
N GLY A 159 -5.07 -20.18 -13.49
CA GLY A 159 -4.94 -19.07 -14.44
C GLY A 159 -6.05 -18.94 -15.48
N GLY A 160 -7.08 -19.80 -15.45
CA GLY A 160 -8.17 -19.81 -16.42
C GLY A 160 -9.21 -18.72 -16.20
N THR A 161 -9.36 -18.26 -14.97
CA THR A 161 -10.32 -17.23 -14.58
C THR A 161 -9.61 -16.02 -13.98
N LEU A 162 -10.07 -14.81 -14.31
CA LEU A 162 -9.72 -13.59 -13.61
C LEU A 162 -10.93 -13.09 -12.83
N PHE A 163 -10.76 -12.92 -11.53
CA PHE A 163 -11.76 -12.28 -10.68
C PHE A 163 -11.50 -10.78 -10.57
N ALA A 164 -12.56 -9.98 -10.47
CA ALA A 164 -12.46 -8.54 -10.31
C ALA A 164 -13.48 -8.02 -9.30
N GLY A 165 -13.02 -7.18 -8.37
CA GLY A 165 -13.85 -6.44 -7.43
C GLY A 165 -14.01 -5.00 -7.86
N THR A 166 -15.25 -4.49 -7.84
CA THR A 166 -15.60 -3.17 -8.37
C THR A 166 -16.02 -2.19 -7.30
N MET A 167 -15.96 -0.89 -7.61
CA MET A 167 -16.36 0.19 -6.72
C MET A 167 -17.86 0.19 -6.42
N ASP A 168 -18.70 -0.30 -7.34
CA ASP A 168 -20.15 -0.43 -7.14
C ASP A 168 -20.56 -1.70 -6.39
N GLY A 169 -19.57 -2.55 -6.02
CA GLY A 169 -19.77 -3.70 -5.14
C GLY A 169 -20.06 -5.02 -5.86
N ALA A 170 -19.73 -5.14 -7.13
CA ALA A 170 -19.78 -6.41 -7.83
C ALA A 170 -18.48 -7.20 -7.67
N LEU A 171 -18.61 -8.51 -7.56
CA LEU A 171 -17.55 -9.49 -7.73
C LEU A 171 -17.78 -10.22 -9.04
N LEU A 172 -16.89 -10.01 -10.00
CA LEU A 172 -16.97 -10.49 -11.36
C LEU A 172 -15.98 -11.63 -11.62
N ALA A 173 -16.32 -12.57 -12.49
CA ALA A 173 -15.45 -13.63 -12.97
C ALA A 173 -15.39 -13.61 -14.51
N TYR A 174 -14.18 -13.51 -15.06
CA TYR A 174 -13.89 -13.56 -16.49
C TYR A 174 -13.27 -14.91 -16.84
N ASP A 175 -13.92 -15.68 -17.71
CA ASP A 175 -13.31 -16.86 -18.33
C ASP A 175 -12.36 -16.41 -19.44
N LEU A 176 -11.04 -16.54 -19.22
CA LEU A 176 -10.04 -16.00 -20.14
C LEU A 176 -9.89 -16.80 -21.45
N ALA A 177 -10.49 -18.00 -21.53
CA ALA A 177 -10.45 -18.87 -22.71
C ALA A 177 -11.61 -18.60 -23.67
N THR A 178 -12.69 -17.97 -23.23
CA THR A 178 -13.89 -17.76 -24.03
C THR A 178 -14.03 -16.33 -24.53
N ASP A 179 -15.03 -15.62 -24.07
CA ASP A 179 -15.24 -14.22 -24.39
C ASP A 179 -14.88 -13.34 -23.19
N ASP A 180 -14.78 -12.03 -23.41
CA ASP A 180 -14.40 -11.08 -22.40
C ASP A 180 -15.58 -10.67 -21.49
N THR A 181 -16.76 -11.30 -21.62
CA THR A 181 -17.96 -10.95 -20.86
C THR A 181 -17.92 -11.57 -19.47
N PRO A 182 -17.96 -10.79 -18.38
CA PRO A 182 -17.87 -11.35 -17.04
C PRO A 182 -19.20 -11.96 -16.58
N THR A 183 -19.09 -12.97 -15.73
CA THR A 183 -20.20 -13.46 -14.90
C THR A 183 -20.15 -12.76 -13.55
N THR A 184 -21.27 -12.24 -13.06
CA THR A 184 -21.37 -11.69 -11.70
C THR A 184 -21.54 -12.84 -10.72
N LEU A 185 -20.56 -13.04 -9.83
CA LEU A 185 -20.64 -14.03 -8.75
C LEU A 185 -21.41 -13.48 -7.54
N VAL A 186 -21.20 -12.20 -7.20
CA VAL A 186 -21.82 -11.54 -6.04
C VAL A 186 -22.12 -10.09 -6.37
N GLU A 187 -23.29 -9.63 -5.91
CA GLU A 187 -23.66 -8.22 -5.77
C GLU A 187 -23.62 -7.88 -4.27
N HIS A 188 -22.48 -7.36 -3.79
CA HIS A 188 -22.31 -7.05 -2.36
C HIS A 188 -23.03 -5.74 -1.96
N GLY A 189 -23.12 -4.79 -2.91
CA GLY A 189 -23.78 -3.50 -2.69
C GLY A 189 -22.86 -2.40 -2.10
N PHE A 190 -21.65 -2.76 -1.69
CA PHE A 190 -20.57 -1.83 -1.29
C PHE A 190 -19.28 -2.25 -1.97
N GLY A 191 -18.43 -1.29 -2.32
CA GLY A 191 -17.21 -1.54 -3.06
C GLY A 191 -16.40 -2.73 -2.52
N VAL A 192 -16.04 -3.66 -3.41
CA VAL A 192 -15.15 -4.77 -3.12
C VAL A 192 -13.72 -4.28 -3.30
N ASN A 193 -12.94 -4.24 -2.22
CA ASN A 193 -11.61 -3.64 -2.23
C ASN A 193 -10.49 -4.65 -2.47
N GLU A 194 -10.65 -5.89 -1.96
CA GLU A 194 -9.61 -6.90 -2.02
C GLU A 194 -10.19 -8.27 -2.35
N ILE A 195 -9.42 -9.06 -3.09
CA ILE A 195 -9.71 -10.46 -3.40
C ILE A 195 -8.44 -11.27 -3.21
N VAL A 196 -8.57 -12.39 -2.51
CA VAL A 196 -7.55 -13.44 -2.42
C VAL A 196 -8.14 -14.76 -2.88
N VAL A 197 -7.41 -15.51 -3.70
CA VAL A 197 -7.88 -16.77 -4.28
C VAL A 197 -7.05 -17.92 -3.77
N GLY A 198 -7.73 -18.94 -3.25
CA GLY A 198 -7.14 -20.23 -2.87
C GLY A 198 -7.63 -21.36 -3.75
N ASP A 199 -7.29 -22.60 -3.39
CA ASP A 199 -7.72 -23.78 -4.15
C ASP A 199 -9.22 -24.04 -3.95
N GLY A 200 -10.02 -23.74 -4.97
CA GLY A 200 -11.46 -23.90 -4.98
C GLY A 200 -12.25 -22.86 -4.19
N TRP A 201 -11.61 -21.87 -3.59
CA TRP A 201 -12.27 -20.77 -2.88
C TRP A 201 -11.68 -19.41 -3.21
N LEU A 202 -12.44 -18.37 -2.94
CA LEU A 202 -11.95 -17.00 -2.91
C LEU A 202 -12.48 -16.29 -1.65
N ALA A 203 -11.65 -15.38 -1.11
CA ALA A 203 -12.09 -14.45 -0.07
C ALA A 203 -12.10 -13.03 -0.62
N TYR A 204 -13.07 -12.21 -0.20
CA TYR A 204 -13.09 -10.81 -0.53
C TYR A 204 -13.33 -9.92 0.69
N GLY A 205 -12.77 -8.71 0.63
CA GLY A 205 -12.94 -7.65 1.61
C GLY A 205 -13.62 -6.43 1.00
N ALA A 206 -14.58 -5.82 1.73
CA ALA A 206 -15.39 -4.73 1.22
C ALA A 206 -15.30 -3.45 2.07
N VAL A 207 -15.80 -2.34 1.52
CA VAL A 207 -15.81 -1.01 2.15
C VAL A 207 -16.61 -0.98 3.46
N ASP A 208 -17.68 -1.76 3.55
CA ASP A 208 -18.53 -1.83 4.74
C ASP A 208 -17.97 -2.72 5.86
N GLY A 209 -16.79 -3.37 5.64
CA GLY A 209 -16.16 -4.33 6.54
C GLY A 209 -16.51 -5.78 6.24
N GLY A 210 -17.31 -6.02 5.20
CA GLY A 210 -17.63 -7.38 4.74
C GLY A 210 -16.36 -8.17 4.43
N THR A 211 -16.20 -9.32 5.11
CA THR A 211 -15.10 -10.26 4.89
C THR A 211 -15.70 -11.63 4.70
N ARG A 212 -15.81 -12.09 3.45
CA ARG A 212 -16.51 -13.34 3.12
C ARG A 212 -15.64 -14.25 2.28
N VAL A 213 -15.85 -15.55 2.49
CA VAL A 213 -15.22 -16.62 1.74
C VAL A 213 -16.30 -17.35 0.95
N LEU A 214 -16.01 -17.55 -0.32
CA LEU A 214 -16.93 -18.15 -1.30
C LEU A 214 -16.27 -19.34 -1.99
N ASP A 215 -17.08 -20.26 -2.44
CA ASP A 215 -16.71 -21.21 -3.49
C ASP A 215 -16.42 -20.44 -4.80
N ALA A 216 -15.22 -20.61 -5.34
CA ALA A 216 -14.75 -19.80 -6.46
C ALA A 216 -15.51 -20.05 -7.77
N ALA A 217 -16.12 -21.23 -7.94
CA ALA A 217 -16.86 -21.60 -9.14
C ALA A 217 -18.32 -21.15 -9.10
N THR A 218 -18.96 -21.19 -7.92
CA THR A 218 -20.40 -21.00 -7.77
C THR A 218 -20.78 -19.70 -7.09
N GLY A 219 -19.84 -19.04 -6.39
CA GLY A 219 -20.12 -17.88 -5.55
C GLY A 219 -20.86 -18.23 -4.24
N ALA A 220 -21.05 -19.51 -3.93
CA ALA A 220 -21.71 -19.94 -2.70
C ALA A 220 -20.85 -19.58 -1.47
N GLN A 221 -21.48 -18.99 -0.45
CA GLN A 221 -20.77 -18.58 0.76
C GLN A 221 -20.30 -19.79 1.57
N ILE A 222 -19.00 -19.82 1.87
CA ILE A 222 -18.36 -20.83 2.74
C ILE A 222 -18.27 -20.30 4.17
N ALA A 223 -17.80 -19.05 4.36
CA ALA A 223 -17.64 -18.43 5.67
C ALA A 223 -17.87 -16.91 5.61
N ASP A 224 -18.15 -16.31 6.79
CA ASP A 224 -18.32 -14.87 6.96
C ASP A 224 -17.58 -14.44 8.24
N PHE A 225 -16.62 -13.54 8.09
CA PHE A 225 -15.79 -12.98 9.16
C PHE A 225 -16.01 -11.46 9.30
N THR A 226 -17.17 -10.97 8.87
CA THR A 226 -17.51 -9.55 8.94
C THR A 226 -17.51 -9.07 10.39
N LEU A 227 -16.69 -8.06 10.68
CA LEU A 227 -16.62 -7.38 11.96
C LEU A 227 -17.08 -5.92 11.81
N ASP A 228 -17.39 -5.25 12.95
CA ASP A 228 -17.77 -3.82 12.94
C ASP A 228 -16.60 -2.87 12.66
N ARG A 229 -15.58 -3.33 11.92
CA ARG A 229 -14.39 -2.57 11.53
C ARG A 229 -14.33 -2.47 10.02
N ARG A 230 -14.16 -1.27 9.51
CA ARG A 230 -14.22 -0.96 8.08
C ARG A 230 -13.41 0.28 7.72
N PRO A 231 -13.01 0.40 6.45
CA PRO A 231 -13.12 -0.59 5.36
C PRO A 231 -12.10 -1.72 5.52
N ILE A 232 -12.29 -2.85 4.83
CA ILE A 232 -11.23 -3.82 4.58
C ILE A 232 -10.37 -3.26 3.44
N LEU A 233 -9.04 -3.25 3.61
CA LEU A 233 -8.12 -2.54 2.72
C LEU A 233 -6.97 -3.39 2.19
N SER A 234 -6.69 -4.52 2.84
CA SER A 234 -5.63 -5.42 2.40
C SER A 234 -5.92 -6.84 2.84
N MET A 235 -5.51 -7.80 2.01
CA MET A 235 -5.59 -9.22 2.34
C MET A 235 -4.35 -9.94 1.82
N ALA A 236 -3.91 -10.97 2.56
CA ALA A 236 -2.81 -11.85 2.13
C ALA A 236 -3.12 -13.27 2.57
N TRP A 237 -2.76 -14.26 1.75
CA TRP A 237 -2.93 -15.67 2.07
C TRP A 237 -1.61 -16.42 1.89
N ASP A 238 -1.34 -17.30 2.85
CA ASP A 238 -0.25 -18.27 2.79
C ASP A 238 -0.79 -19.69 2.81
N ALA A 239 -0.55 -20.42 1.70
CA ALA A 239 -1.03 -21.77 1.53
C ALA A 239 -0.31 -22.78 2.44
N ALA A 240 0.98 -22.55 2.72
CA ALA A 240 1.80 -23.50 3.48
C ALA A 240 1.36 -23.58 4.95
N THR A 241 0.93 -22.48 5.51
CA THR A 241 0.45 -22.40 6.90
C THR A 241 -1.08 -22.28 7.02
N ALA A 242 -1.79 -22.27 5.87
CA ALA A 242 -3.24 -22.10 5.79
C ALA A 242 -3.74 -20.85 6.56
N GLN A 243 -3.08 -19.70 6.37
CA GLN A 243 -3.40 -18.45 7.05
C GLN A 243 -3.86 -17.37 6.06
N LEU A 244 -5.01 -16.76 6.32
CA LEU A 244 -5.52 -15.59 5.63
C LEU A 244 -5.45 -14.38 6.58
N ALA A 245 -4.64 -13.39 6.26
CA ALA A 245 -4.57 -12.13 6.98
C ALA A 245 -5.47 -11.09 6.31
N VAL A 246 -6.21 -10.32 7.11
CA VAL A 246 -7.16 -9.29 6.69
C VAL A 246 -6.88 -8.01 7.45
N GLY A 247 -6.51 -6.95 6.74
CA GLY A 247 -6.19 -5.64 7.30
C GLY A 247 -7.31 -4.63 7.09
N ASP A 248 -7.60 -3.83 8.11
CA ASP A 248 -8.72 -2.88 8.08
C ASP A 248 -8.29 -1.41 8.22
N GLY A 249 -9.27 -0.51 7.98
CA GLY A 249 -9.08 0.94 8.05
C GLY A 249 -8.88 1.49 9.48
N GLN A 250 -9.09 0.66 10.51
CA GLN A 250 -8.89 1.04 11.91
C GLN A 250 -7.54 0.56 12.47
N GLY A 251 -6.75 -0.16 11.64
CA GLY A 251 -5.41 -0.60 11.97
C GLY A 251 -5.33 -1.96 12.63
N TYR A 252 -6.35 -2.79 12.48
CA TYR A 252 -6.34 -4.16 12.95
C TYR A 252 -5.99 -5.13 11.83
N ILE A 253 -5.40 -6.24 12.22
CA ILE A 253 -5.19 -7.42 11.37
C ILE A 253 -5.89 -8.60 12.04
N MET A 254 -6.82 -9.20 11.30
CA MET A 254 -7.44 -10.47 11.62
C MET A 254 -6.72 -11.57 10.85
N VAL A 255 -6.32 -12.64 11.53
CA VAL A 255 -5.74 -13.84 10.90
C VAL A 255 -6.72 -14.99 11.04
N VAL A 256 -7.14 -15.54 9.91
CA VAL A 256 -8.07 -16.66 9.81
C VAL A 256 -7.30 -17.93 9.46
N ASN A 257 -7.57 -19.02 10.17
CA ASN A 257 -7.16 -20.36 9.77
C ASN A 257 -8.08 -20.86 8.67
N THR A 258 -7.53 -21.04 7.45
CA THR A 258 -8.32 -21.44 6.27
C THR A 258 -8.61 -22.93 6.20
N ALA A 259 -7.95 -23.76 7.00
CA ALA A 259 -8.26 -25.19 7.09
C ALA A 259 -9.55 -25.45 7.91
N GLU A 260 -9.82 -24.61 8.89
CA GLU A 260 -10.97 -24.74 9.81
C GLU A 260 -11.99 -23.61 9.65
N TRP A 261 -11.67 -22.55 8.91
CA TRP A 261 -12.43 -21.32 8.78
C TRP A 261 -12.78 -20.69 10.13
N THR A 262 -11.74 -20.50 10.98
CA THR A 262 -11.86 -19.88 12.29
C THR A 262 -10.89 -18.71 12.42
N ILE A 263 -11.29 -17.69 13.19
CA ILE A 263 -10.38 -16.58 13.52
C ILE A 263 -9.33 -17.11 14.49
N ALA A 264 -8.09 -17.19 14.05
CA ALA A 264 -6.97 -17.63 14.86
C ALA A 264 -6.44 -16.48 15.75
N ARG A 265 -6.42 -15.25 15.18
CA ARG A 265 -5.94 -14.03 15.86
C ARG A 265 -6.67 -12.81 15.36
N ASP A 266 -6.78 -11.81 16.23
CA ASP A 266 -7.30 -10.48 15.92
C ASP A 266 -6.60 -9.46 16.82
N PHE A 267 -5.78 -8.58 16.23
CA PHE A 267 -4.93 -7.68 17.00
C PHE A 267 -4.78 -6.32 16.29
N ARG A 268 -4.49 -5.31 17.10
CA ARG A 268 -4.20 -3.97 16.58
C ARG A 268 -2.76 -3.89 16.13
N ALA A 269 -2.53 -3.76 14.83
CA ALA A 269 -1.21 -3.72 14.22
C ALA A 269 -0.63 -2.31 14.13
N THR A 270 -1.47 -1.28 14.09
CA THR A 270 -1.05 0.12 14.03
C THR A 270 -1.68 0.92 15.16
N ARG A 271 -0.98 1.93 15.66
CA ARG A 271 -1.54 2.84 16.67
C ARG A 271 -2.65 3.71 16.09
N GLN A 272 -2.42 4.21 14.89
CA GLN A 272 -3.36 5.05 14.15
C GLN A 272 -3.26 4.74 12.67
N GLY A 273 -4.40 4.84 12.00
CA GLY A 273 -4.48 4.67 10.57
C GLY A 273 -4.66 3.22 10.11
N PRO A 274 -4.90 3.07 8.82
CA PRO A 274 -5.25 1.80 8.17
C PRO A 274 -4.05 0.88 7.97
N VAL A 275 -4.34 -0.40 7.75
CA VAL A 275 -3.42 -1.37 7.17
C VAL A 275 -3.71 -1.44 5.66
N TRP A 276 -2.86 -0.83 4.84
CA TRP A 276 -3.06 -0.75 3.39
C TRP A 276 -2.41 -1.86 2.60
N ALA A 277 -1.44 -2.54 3.19
CA ALA A 277 -0.71 -3.60 2.51
C ALA A 277 -0.37 -4.74 3.46
N LEU A 278 -0.52 -5.96 2.98
CA LEU A 278 -0.17 -7.19 3.69
C LEU A 278 0.50 -8.17 2.73
N ALA A 279 1.50 -8.90 3.21
CA ALA A 279 2.09 -10.03 2.53
C ALA A 279 2.73 -11.00 3.54
N PHE A 280 2.62 -12.30 3.29
CA PHE A 280 3.37 -13.31 4.06
C PHE A 280 4.75 -13.57 3.44
N SER A 281 5.72 -13.96 4.28
CA SER A 281 6.93 -14.62 3.81
C SER A 281 6.59 -16.01 3.23
N PRO A 282 7.44 -16.57 2.34
CA PRO A 282 7.15 -17.87 1.71
C PRO A 282 7.03 -19.05 2.67
N ASP A 283 7.58 -18.92 3.87
CA ASP A 283 7.46 -19.90 4.95
C ASP A 283 6.29 -19.64 5.89
N GLY A 284 5.51 -18.58 5.63
CA GLY A 284 4.38 -18.16 6.46
C GLY A 284 4.74 -17.71 7.87
N GLN A 285 6.03 -17.53 8.20
CA GLN A 285 6.48 -17.20 9.54
C GLN A 285 6.55 -15.70 9.82
N THR A 286 6.55 -14.88 8.76
CA THR A 286 6.57 -13.42 8.86
C THR A 286 5.38 -12.84 8.10
N LEU A 287 4.66 -11.93 8.75
CA LEU A 287 3.63 -11.10 8.12
C LEU A 287 4.17 -9.69 7.95
N TYR A 288 4.28 -9.24 6.71
CA TYR A 288 4.63 -7.86 6.39
C TYR A 288 3.37 -7.02 6.33
N ALA A 289 3.42 -5.82 6.94
CA ALA A 289 2.31 -4.87 6.93
C ALA A 289 2.79 -3.45 6.61
N GLY A 290 2.05 -2.75 5.78
CA GLY A 290 2.24 -1.34 5.44
C GLY A 290 0.98 -0.53 5.69
N GLY A 291 1.13 0.76 5.89
CA GLY A 291 0.02 1.65 6.18
C GLY A 291 0.42 3.11 6.09
N LEU A 292 -0.14 3.94 6.97
CA LEU A 292 0.08 5.39 7.00
C LEU A 292 1.54 5.75 7.30
N ASP A 293 2.27 4.87 7.97
CA ASP A 293 3.69 5.04 8.23
C ASP A 293 4.52 4.92 6.94
N ASP A 294 5.69 5.55 6.94
CA ASP A 294 6.69 5.47 5.87
C ASP A 294 7.61 4.25 6.01
N VAL A 295 7.17 3.24 6.78
CA VAL A 295 7.87 1.98 7.01
C VAL A 295 6.96 0.78 6.76
N ALA A 296 7.54 -0.32 6.30
CA ALA A 296 6.87 -1.62 6.35
C ALA A 296 7.35 -2.36 7.60
N TYR A 297 6.39 -2.94 8.31
CA TYR A 297 6.62 -3.75 9.51
C TYR A 297 6.69 -5.22 9.13
N ALA A 298 7.66 -5.95 9.69
CA ALA A 298 7.80 -7.39 9.56
C ALA A 298 7.51 -8.05 10.92
N TRP A 299 6.36 -8.67 11.03
CA TRP A 299 5.85 -9.28 12.25
C TRP A 299 6.11 -10.79 12.24
N PRO A 300 6.82 -11.34 13.23
CA PRO A 300 6.84 -12.78 13.43
C PRO A 300 5.43 -13.29 13.75
N VAL A 301 4.91 -14.19 12.94
CA VAL A 301 3.53 -14.71 13.11
C VAL A 301 3.33 -15.35 14.48
N ALA A 302 4.34 -16.03 14.99
CA ALA A 302 4.30 -16.65 16.34
C ALA A 302 4.18 -15.63 17.48
N ALA A 303 4.46 -14.35 17.23
CA ALA A 303 4.52 -13.30 18.26
C ALA A 303 3.51 -12.16 18.01
N LEU A 304 2.55 -12.33 17.11
CA LEU A 304 1.58 -11.29 16.76
C LEU A 304 0.77 -10.76 17.94
N ASP A 305 0.53 -11.60 18.97
CA ASP A 305 -0.23 -11.21 20.17
C ASP A 305 0.63 -10.55 21.27
N THR A 306 1.96 -10.55 21.11
CA THR A 306 2.89 -10.11 22.16
C THR A 306 3.58 -8.79 21.84
N PHE A 307 3.54 -8.34 20.58
CA PHE A 307 4.09 -7.06 20.17
C PHE A 307 3.00 -5.98 20.17
N GLU A 308 3.21 -4.96 21.00
CA GLU A 308 2.53 -3.69 20.75
C GLU A 308 3.14 -3.02 19.51
N PRO A 309 2.32 -2.25 18.73
CA PRO A 309 2.84 -1.47 17.62
C PRO A 309 4.07 -0.71 18.04
N ALA A 310 5.16 -0.82 17.28
CA ALA A 310 6.45 -0.30 17.66
C ALA A 310 6.34 1.11 18.25
N MET A 311 6.73 1.25 19.49
CA MET A 311 6.91 2.52 20.20
C MET A 311 8.12 3.24 19.59
N GLY A 312 8.11 3.48 18.26
CA GLY A 312 9.08 4.34 17.60
C GLY A 312 8.94 5.76 18.13
N GLN A 313 10.01 6.53 18.09
CA GLN A 313 10.04 7.95 18.48
C GLN A 313 8.78 8.65 17.98
N ASP A 314 8.18 9.48 18.83
CA ASP A 314 6.97 10.25 18.51
C ASP A 314 7.11 10.91 17.13
N ARG A 315 6.55 10.25 16.11
CA ARG A 315 6.45 10.87 14.80
C ARG A 315 5.34 11.91 14.89
N SER A 316 5.58 13.07 14.34
CA SER A 316 4.67 14.19 14.52
C SER A 316 3.23 13.88 14.08
N PHE A 317 3.02 13.03 13.06
CA PHE A 317 1.68 12.62 12.62
C PHE A 317 1.02 11.54 13.51
N LEU A 318 1.78 10.91 14.44
CA LEU A 318 1.25 9.98 15.44
C LEU A 318 0.95 10.65 16.78
N ARG A 319 1.28 11.95 16.93
CA ARG A 319 0.88 12.73 18.11
C ARG A 319 -0.63 12.91 18.13
N ASP A 320 -1.20 12.91 19.32
CA ASP A 320 -2.62 13.20 19.50
C ASP A 320 -2.96 14.58 18.93
N ALA A 321 -3.91 14.62 18.03
CA ALA A 321 -4.34 15.87 17.36
C ALA A 321 -4.84 16.93 18.36
N GLU A 322 -5.35 16.52 19.53
CA GLU A 322 -5.79 17.42 20.59
C GLU A 322 -4.62 18.13 21.30
N THR A 323 -3.42 17.56 21.23
CA THR A 323 -2.20 18.13 21.83
C THR A 323 -1.46 19.10 20.91
N MET A 324 -1.87 19.20 19.64
CA MET A 324 -1.22 20.06 18.65
C MET A 324 -1.90 21.45 18.57
N PRO A 325 -1.12 22.55 18.47
CA PRO A 325 -1.67 23.82 18.00
C PRO A 325 -2.42 23.67 16.69
N ASN A 326 -3.44 24.47 16.45
CA ASN A 326 -4.33 24.28 15.30
C ASN A 326 -3.59 24.31 13.96
N GLY A 327 -2.65 25.21 13.75
CA GLY A 327 -1.87 25.29 12.50
C GLY A 327 -1.01 24.05 12.25
N GLU A 328 -0.33 23.54 13.29
CA GLU A 328 0.40 22.26 13.22
C GLU A 328 -0.55 21.12 12.89
N ARG A 329 -1.71 21.06 13.54
CA ARG A 329 -2.72 20.03 13.29
C ARG A 329 -3.24 20.06 11.84
N GLN A 330 -3.48 21.24 11.27
CA GLN A 330 -3.90 21.38 9.86
C GLN A 330 -2.79 20.90 8.93
N PHE A 331 -1.54 21.30 9.17
CA PHE A 331 -0.40 20.80 8.39
C PHE A 331 -0.28 19.27 8.47
N MET A 332 -0.33 18.71 9.67
CA MET A 332 -0.22 17.26 9.86
C MET A 332 -1.30 16.47 9.12
N ARG A 333 -2.54 16.99 9.12
CA ARG A 333 -3.67 16.32 8.48
C ARG A 333 -3.71 16.47 6.96
N LYS A 334 -3.19 17.58 6.42
CA LYS A 334 -3.40 17.97 5.03
C LYS A 334 -2.13 17.97 4.18
N CYS A 335 -0.96 18.18 4.79
CA CYS A 335 0.26 18.49 4.06
C CYS A 335 1.40 17.50 4.33
N SER A 336 1.52 16.99 5.56
CA SER A 336 2.71 16.25 6.04
C SER A 336 2.97 14.94 5.31
N ILE A 337 1.93 14.32 4.74
CA ILE A 337 2.08 13.09 3.94
C ILE A 337 2.92 13.39 2.69
N CYS A 338 2.70 14.56 2.07
CA CYS A 338 3.32 14.90 0.79
C CYS A 338 4.50 15.85 0.93
N HIS A 339 4.61 16.66 1.98
CA HIS A 339 5.58 17.73 2.09
C HIS A 339 6.46 17.59 3.33
N ALA A 340 7.77 17.85 3.18
CA ALA A 340 8.73 18.05 4.26
C ALA A 340 8.82 19.53 4.63
N LEU A 341 9.22 19.83 5.88
CA LEU A 341 9.48 21.20 6.35
C LEU A 341 10.98 21.53 6.36
N GLU A 342 11.83 20.50 6.37
CA GLU A 342 13.28 20.62 6.46
C GLU A 342 13.91 20.89 5.08
N PRO A 343 15.14 21.47 5.06
CA PRO A 343 15.90 21.66 3.83
C PRO A 343 16.43 20.33 3.26
N GLY A 344 16.70 20.33 1.96
CA GLY A 344 17.34 19.22 1.26
C GLY A 344 16.36 18.26 0.57
N PRO A 345 16.88 17.21 -0.09
CA PRO A 345 16.08 16.24 -0.80
C PRO A 345 15.26 15.42 0.19
N SER A 346 13.96 15.33 -0.05
CA SER A 346 13.06 14.44 0.69
C SER A 346 12.40 13.47 -0.29
N ARG A 347 12.12 12.24 0.16
CA ARG A 347 11.36 11.25 -0.62
C ARG A 347 9.84 11.46 -0.54
N LYS A 348 9.40 12.67 -0.22
CA LYS A 348 7.99 13.03 -0.18
C LYS A 348 7.42 13.18 -1.59
N ALA A 349 6.12 12.89 -1.74
CA ALA A 349 5.39 13.06 -3.01
C ALA A 349 5.36 14.51 -3.51
N GLY A 350 5.44 15.48 -2.60
CA GLY A 350 5.51 16.92 -2.89
C GLY A 350 6.89 17.50 -2.59
N PRO A 351 7.18 18.70 -3.12
CA PRO A 351 8.43 19.38 -2.84
C PRO A 351 8.52 19.82 -1.38
N THR A 352 9.76 20.01 -0.87
CA THR A 352 9.94 20.60 0.45
C THR A 352 9.31 22.01 0.54
N LEU A 353 8.66 22.30 1.67
CA LEU A 353 8.15 23.62 1.97
C LEU A 353 9.18 24.53 2.66
N TYR A 354 10.39 24.01 2.97
CA TYR A 354 11.46 24.83 3.54
C TYR A 354 11.71 26.08 2.67
N GLY A 355 11.65 27.26 3.28
CA GLY A 355 11.77 28.53 2.59
C GLY A 355 10.68 28.79 1.54
N VAL A 356 9.46 28.32 1.73
CA VAL A 356 8.37 28.46 0.76
C VAL A 356 7.95 29.90 0.56
N PHE A 357 7.92 30.72 1.60
CA PHE A 357 7.48 32.13 1.51
C PHE A 357 8.49 32.97 0.69
N GLY A 358 7.97 33.69 -0.29
CA GLY A 358 8.77 34.44 -1.27
C GLY A 358 9.35 33.60 -2.40
N ARG A 359 9.22 32.28 -2.35
CA ARG A 359 9.69 31.37 -3.39
C ARG A 359 8.69 31.30 -4.55
N ARG A 360 9.20 31.34 -5.78
CA ARG A 360 8.38 31.09 -6.97
C ARG A 360 7.97 29.61 -7.04
N ALA A 361 6.72 29.35 -7.42
CA ALA A 361 6.25 27.99 -7.63
C ALA A 361 7.03 27.30 -8.75
N GLY A 362 7.20 25.98 -8.64
CA GLY A 362 7.92 25.20 -9.68
C GLY A 362 9.45 25.29 -9.60
N THR A 363 10.05 25.81 -8.53
CA THR A 363 11.51 26.11 -8.50
C THR A 363 12.32 25.31 -7.48
N VAL A 364 11.77 24.31 -6.82
CA VAL A 364 12.59 23.40 -5.98
C VAL A 364 13.42 22.51 -6.89
N GLU A 365 14.72 22.57 -6.72
CA GLU A 365 15.68 21.82 -7.54
C GLU A 365 15.45 20.30 -7.40
N GLY A 366 15.50 19.59 -8.54
CA GLY A 366 15.36 18.13 -8.58
C GLY A 366 13.94 17.59 -8.39
N TYR A 367 12.92 18.45 -8.16
CA TYR A 367 11.54 17.99 -8.05
C TYR A 367 10.81 18.03 -9.40
N PRO A 368 10.17 16.91 -9.85
CA PRO A 368 9.50 16.82 -11.14
C PRO A 368 8.11 17.47 -11.09
N TYR A 369 8.04 18.77 -11.29
CA TYR A 369 6.79 19.51 -11.32
C TYR A 369 5.86 19.11 -12.47
N SER A 370 4.56 19.37 -12.31
CA SER A 370 3.64 19.34 -13.45
C SER A 370 3.98 20.49 -14.44
N PRO A 371 3.69 20.34 -15.75
CA PRO A 371 3.93 21.40 -16.73
C PRO A 371 3.24 22.73 -16.37
N ARG A 372 2.21 22.71 -15.55
CA ARG A 372 1.50 23.91 -15.08
C ARG A 372 2.28 24.70 -14.03
N LEU A 373 3.02 24.02 -13.17
CA LEU A 373 3.84 24.65 -12.12
C LEU A 373 5.24 24.97 -12.64
N ASP A 374 5.75 24.19 -13.57
CA ASP A 374 7.01 24.49 -14.24
C ASP A 374 6.85 25.78 -15.05
N GLY A 375 7.61 26.82 -14.65
CA GLY A 375 7.50 28.16 -15.24
C GLY A 375 6.29 28.99 -14.77
N SER A 376 5.59 28.60 -13.72
CA SER A 376 4.49 29.38 -13.10
C SER A 376 4.98 30.72 -12.58
N ASP A 377 4.13 31.77 -12.65
CA ASP A 377 4.41 33.10 -12.11
C ASP A 377 3.97 33.27 -10.65
N ILE A 378 3.38 32.26 -10.04
CA ILE A 378 2.93 32.28 -8.66
C ILE A 378 4.13 32.43 -7.73
N ILE A 379 4.10 33.44 -6.86
CA ILE A 379 5.01 33.59 -5.72
C ILE A 379 4.23 33.17 -4.48
N TRP A 380 4.80 32.24 -3.73
CA TRP A 380 4.16 31.78 -2.48
C TRP A 380 4.24 32.87 -1.42
N THR A 381 3.11 33.44 -1.06
CA THR A 381 2.89 34.41 0.02
C THR A 381 1.85 33.87 0.96
N GLU A 382 1.59 34.57 2.05
CA GLU A 382 0.50 34.22 2.96
C GLU A 382 -0.83 34.19 2.21
N ASP A 383 -1.12 35.21 1.39
CA ASP A 383 -2.36 35.32 0.62
C ASP A 383 -2.48 34.20 -0.42
N THR A 384 -1.42 33.90 -1.18
CA THR A 384 -1.49 32.84 -2.22
C THR A 384 -1.58 31.44 -1.65
N ILE A 385 -1.08 31.20 -0.44
CA ILE A 385 -1.27 29.93 0.27
C ILE A 385 -2.69 29.86 0.86
N ASP A 386 -3.23 30.95 1.40
CA ASP A 386 -4.61 31.00 1.86
C ASP A 386 -5.57 30.73 0.70
N ASP A 387 -5.42 31.45 -0.43
CA ASP A 387 -6.21 31.26 -1.66
C ASP A 387 -6.16 29.81 -2.15
N LEU A 388 -4.97 29.17 -2.16
CA LEU A 388 -4.79 27.79 -2.56
C LEU A 388 -5.70 26.84 -1.76
N PHE A 389 -5.83 27.05 -0.46
CA PHE A 389 -6.64 26.19 0.42
C PHE A 389 -8.09 26.66 0.55
N GLU A 390 -8.41 27.92 0.25
CA GLU A 390 -9.79 28.40 0.17
C GLU A 390 -10.48 27.87 -1.08
N ILE A 391 -9.83 27.98 -2.24
CA ILE A 391 -10.37 27.64 -3.56
C ILE A 391 -10.20 26.13 -3.85
N GLY A 392 -9.12 25.56 -3.38
CA GLY A 392 -8.67 24.20 -3.66
C GLY A 392 -7.64 24.11 -4.78
N PRO A 393 -6.64 23.20 -4.67
CA PRO A 393 -5.53 23.09 -5.60
C PRO A 393 -5.92 22.83 -7.06
N ASP A 394 -6.98 22.10 -7.29
CA ASP A 394 -7.49 21.77 -8.62
C ASP A 394 -8.09 22.98 -9.37
N HIS A 395 -8.64 23.95 -8.62
CA HIS A 395 -9.15 25.19 -9.16
C HIS A 395 -8.09 26.30 -9.20
N TYR A 396 -7.28 26.41 -8.14
CA TYR A 396 -6.24 27.43 -8.03
C TYR A 396 -5.06 27.15 -9.00
N ILE A 397 -4.67 25.88 -9.14
CA ILE A 397 -3.59 25.42 -10.04
C ILE A 397 -4.10 24.22 -10.86
N PRO A 398 -4.98 24.43 -11.85
CA PRO A 398 -5.50 23.34 -12.67
C PRO A 398 -4.39 22.52 -13.31
N GLY A 399 -4.41 21.19 -13.18
CA GLY A 399 -3.36 20.29 -13.65
C GLY A 399 -2.18 20.13 -12.68
N SER A 400 -2.30 20.62 -11.47
CA SER A 400 -1.38 20.29 -10.36
C SER A 400 -1.49 18.80 -10.01
N LYS A 401 -0.39 18.21 -9.52
CA LYS A 401 -0.40 16.87 -8.93
C LYS A 401 -0.89 16.86 -7.47
N MET A 402 -1.10 18.03 -6.89
CA MET A 402 -1.58 18.16 -5.51
C MET A 402 -3.04 17.67 -5.43
N PRO A 403 -3.38 16.76 -4.51
CA PRO A 403 -4.76 16.31 -4.33
C PRO A 403 -5.69 17.47 -3.93
N MET A 404 -6.97 17.35 -4.27
CA MET A 404 -8.00 18.31 -3.84
C MET A 404 -8.03 18.41 -2.31
N GLN A 405 -7.81 19.61 -1.79
CA GLN A 405 -7.83 19.89 -0.37
C GLN A 405 -8.34 21.32 -0.13
N VAL A 406 -9.54 21.43 0.43
CA VAL A 406 -10.13 22.70 0.86
C VAL A 406 -10.11 22.78 2.38
N ILE A 407 -9.78 23.95 2.90
CA ILE A 407 -9.90 24.31 4.31
C ILE A 407 -10.95 25.42 4.41
N ALA A 408 -12.18 25.06 4.72
CA ALA A 408 -13.31 25.98 4.70
C ALA A 408 -13.24 27.07 5.80
N GLY A 409 -12.64 26.75 6.96
CA GLY A 409 -12.50 27.68 8.08
C GLY A 409 -11.38 28.69 7.84
N ALA A 410 -11.69 30.01 7.79
CA ALA A 410 -10.66 31.04 7.64
C ALA A 410 -9.61 30.99 8.76
N THR A 411 -10.04 30.84 10.01
CA THR A 411 -9.12 30.69 11.16
C THR A 411 -8.20 29.50 11.03
N ASP A 412 -8.70 28.37 10.49
CA ASP A 412 -7.87 27.17 10.27
C ASP A 412 -6.80 27.43 9.20
N ARG A 413 -7.11 28.23 8.16
CA ARG A 413 -6.17 28.63 7.13
C ARG A 413 -5.12 29.62 7.67
N GLU A 414 -5.57 30.65 8.40
CA GLU A 414 -4.68 31.62 9.07
C GLU A 414 -3.69 30.92 10.01
N ASP A 415 -4.17 30.00 10.84
CA ASP A 415 -3.32 29.22 11.76
C ASP A 415 -2.34 28.32 10.99
N LEU A 416 -2.78 27.69 9.88
CA LEU A 416 -1.89 26.90 9.02
C LEU A 416 -0.79 27.76 8.41
N VAL A 417 -1.12 28.94 7.86
CA VAL A 417 -0.17 29.88 7.25
C VAL A 417 0.83 30.37 8.31
N ALA A 418 0.35 30.72 9.50
CA ALA A 418 1.22 31.12 10.61
C ALA A 418 2.19 30.00 11.04
N PHE A 419 1.70 28.77 11.13
CA PHE A 419 2.55 27.60 11.42
C PHE A 419 3.60 27.40 10.33
N LEU A 420 3.21 27.40 9.05
CA LEU A 420 4.13 27.22 7.93
C LEU A 420 5.21 28.30 7.93
N ARG A 421 4.84 29.57 8.20
CA ARG A 421 5.80 30.67 8.25
C ARG A 421 6.89 30.44 9.29
N GLN A 422 6.52 29.94 10.45
CA GLN A 422 7.47 29.63 11.51
C GLN A 422 8.31 28.36 11.20
N ALA A 423 7.63 27.30 10.73
CA ALA A 423 8.24 25.98 10.56
C ALA A 423 9.11 25.86 9.31
N THR A 424 8.96 26.76 8.33
CA THR A 424 9.70 26.73 7.05
C THR A 424 10.65 27.92 6.88
N ALA A 425 10.85 28.75 7.93
CA ALA A 425 11.78 29.86 7.88
C ALA A 425 13.20 29.36 7.58
N LYS A 426 13.89 30.05 6.69
CA LYS A 426 15.31 29.78 6.46
C LYS A 426 16.10 30.16 7.71
N GLU A 427 17.01 29.29 8.13
CA GLU A 427 18.02 29.69 9.11
C GLU A 427 18.81 30.85 8.48
N GLU A 428 18.82 32.00 9.17
CA GLU A 428 19.69 33.10 8.75
C GLU A 428 21.14 32.61 8.97
N ASP A 429 21.93 32.60 7.90
CA ASP A 429 23.36 32.34 8.00
C ASP A 429 23.96 33.38 8.95
N GLU A 430 24.42 32.92 10.14
CA GLU A 430 25.19 33.70 11.09
C GLU A 430 26.61 34.03 10.58
#